data_21b55b480b2afab9c524a82d4f302b56
#
_entry.id   21b55b480b2afab9c524a82d4f302b56
#
_cell.length_a   1.000
_cell.length_b   1.000
_cell.length_c   1.000
_cell.angle_alpha   90.00
_cell.angle_beta   90.00
_cell.angle_gamma   90.00
#
_symmetry.space_group_name_H-M   'P 1'
#
loop_
_entity.id
_entity.type
_entity.pdbx_description
1 polymer ?
#
loop_
_entity_poly.entity_id
_entity_poly.type
_entity_poly.pdbx_seq_one_letter_code
_entity_poly.pdbx_strand_id
1 'polypeptide(L)'
;QIEDDNFAVNPIRVVKICERIKHHKLRITMPNAMRADTPLNREKRKEMFKSMKEAGWDQIGLGVECGDPDFLNNVIGKRLNLDEVVATCDIAHEAGLLVHTNFMMGFPFETKKTRDLTINFAMKLDSDSYSLSLATPLPGTKMWDIVEKNNLFHESYNFDTGLPTLVSIKPHDISDVELKTLVENTNKKLNYKASQKRQAVRDKYKLLKSSVHGDRKYMDPSSASIEIDKEI
;
A
#
# COMPACT_ATOMS: atom_id res chain seq x y z
N GLN A 1 3.28 17.30 0.44
CA GLN A 1 2.81 16.12 -0.29
C GLN A 1 3.61 15.97 -1.58
N ILE A 2 3.97 14.74 -1.96
CA ILE A 2 4.65 14.41 -3.22
C ILE A 2 3.66 13.68 -4.11
N GLU A 3 3.38 14.25 -5.28
CA GLU A 3 2.38 13.77 -6.26
C GLU A 3 3.02 12.97 -7.41
N ASP A 4 4.23 12.43 -7.22
CA ASP A 4 4.92 11.62 -8.23
C ASP A 4 4.26 10.24 -8.34
N ASP A 5 3.98 9.77 -9.55
CA ASP A 5 3.32 8.46 -9.80
C ASP A 5 4.20 7.27 -9.37
N ASN A 6 5.52 7.44 -9.40
CA ASN A 6 6.47 6.45 -8.90
C ASN A 6 7.76 7.14 -8.44
N PHE A 7 7.70 7.74 -7.27
CA PHE A 7 8.81 8.51 -6.69
C PHE A 7 10.12 7.74 -6.64
N ALA A 8 10.05 6.43 -6.35
CA ALA A 8 11.22 5.56 -6.22
C ALA A 8 11.76 4.99 -7.54
N VAL A 9 11.24 5.40 -8.70
CA VAL A 9 11.74 4.93 -10.02
C VAL A 9 13.23 5.23 -10.21
N ASN A 10 13.73 6.30 -9.59
CA ASN A 10 15.15 6.63 -9.56
C ASN A 10 15.62 6.80 -8.09
N PRO A 11 16.12 5.75 -7.46
CA PRO A 11 16.52 5.77 -6.06
C PRO A 11 17.64 6.76 -5.73
N ILE A 12 18.56 6.99 -6.67
CA ILE A 12 19.64 7.99 -6.49
C ILE A 12 19.04 9.39 -6.38
N ARG A 13 18.03 9.69 -7.22
CA ARG A 13 17.27 10.95 -7.14
C ARG A 13 16.60 11.09 -5.78
N VAL A 14 15.98 10.00 -5.28
CA VAL A 14 15.30 10.00 -3.96
C VAL A 14 16.29 10.38 -2.86
N VAL A 15 17.42 9.69 -2.76
CA VAL A 15 18.43 9.98 -1.73
C VAL A 15 18.91 11.42 -1.81
N LYS A 16 19.23 11.91 -3.01
CA LYS A 16 19.67 13.30 -3.20
C LYS A 16 18.62 14.33 -2.78
N ILE A 17 17.33 14.07 -3.05
CA ILE A 17 16.24 14.94 -2.59
C ILE A 17 16.18 14.91 -1.08
N CYS A 18 16.16 13.72 -0.47
CA CYS A 18 16.10 13.54 0.97
C CYS A 18 17.23 14.30 1.70
N GLU A 19 18.46 14.17 1.20
CA GLU A 19 19.60 14.88 1.78
C GLU A 19 19.46 16.41 1.75
N ARG A 20 18.87 16.95 0.68
CA ARG A 20 18.65 18.39 0.55
C ARG A 20 17.57 18.94 1.46
N ILE A 21 16.55 18.11 1.79
CA ILE A 21 15.37 18.58 2.53
C ILE A 21 15.35 18.18 4.01
N LYS A 22 16.18 17.20 4.45
CA LYS A 22 16.14 16.66 5.83
C LYS A 22 16.29 17.71 6.94
N HIS A 23 17.01 18.79 6.67
CA HIS A 23 17.23 19.87 7.64
C HIS A 23 15.99 20.76 7.84
N HIS A 24 15.00 20.71 6.93
CA HIS A 24 13.75 21.46 7.05
C HIS A 24 12.74 20.86 8.01
N LYS A 25 13.01 19.65 8.55
CA LYS A 25 12.12 18.93 9.49
C LYS A 25 10.68 18.80 8.98
N LEU A 26 10.52 18.53 7.70
CA LEU A 26 9.22 18.37 7.05
C LEU A 26 8.54 17.07 7.50
N ARG A 27 7.21 17.06 7.48
CA ARG A 27 6.42 15.84 7.46
C ARG A 27 5.98 15.58 6.01
N ILE A 28 6.39 14.45 5.44
CA ILE A 28 6.21 14.18 4.03
C ILE A 28 5.26 13.00 3.84
N THR A 29 4.24 13.21 3.02
CA THR A 29 3.28 12.19 2.61
C THR A 29 3.35 11.98 1.11
N MET A 30 3.09 10.75 0.67
CA MET A 30 3.05 10.36 -0.73
C MET A 30 1.78 9.53 -0.93
N PRO A 31 0.73 10.07 -1.58
CA PRO A 31 -0.53 9.38 -1.78
C PRO A 31 -0.40 8.25 -2.79
N ASN A 32 0.48 8.41 -3.79
CA ASN A 32 0.70 7.41 -4.82
C ASN A 32 1.65 6.31 -4.32
N ALA A 33 1.29 5.08 -4.62
CA ALA A 33 2.09 3.93 -4.24
C ALA A 33 3.30 3.76 -5.18
N MET A 34 4.44 3.43 -4.60
CA MET A 34 5.65 3.07 -5.36
C MET A 34 5.64 1.58 -5.72
N ARG A 35 6.46 1.20 -6.68
CA ARG A 35 6.72 -0.22 -6.97
C ARG A 35 7.58 -0.84 -5.86
N ALA A 36 7.25 -2.07 -5.47
CA ALA A 36 8.00 -2.80 -4.45
C ALA A 36 9.34 -3.35 -4.98
N ASP A 37 9.43 -3.62 -6.29
CA ASP A 37 10.60 -4.19 -6.97
C ASP A 37 11.56 -3.14 -7.53
N THR A 38 11.76 -2.05 -6.82
CA THR A 38 12.78 -1.05 -7.18
C THR A 38 14.12 -1.75 -7.44
N PRO A 39 14.80 -1.48 -8.58
CA PRO A 39 15.98 -2.23 -9.02
C PRO A 39 17.22 -1.88 -8.19
N LEU A 40 17.17 -2.24 -6.93
CA LEU A 40 18.24 -2.07 -5.96
C LEU A 40 18.46 -3.37 -5.19
N ASN A 41 19.70 -3.64 -4.84
CA ASN A 41 19.98 -4.65 -3.84
C ASN A 41 19.44 -4.22 -2.46
N ARG A 42 19.33 -5.17 -1.52
CA ARG A 42 18.78 -4.96 -0.18
C ARG A 42 19.41 -3.76 0.54
N GLU A 43 20.73 -3.64 0.52
CA GLU A 43 21.46 -2.59 1.26
C GLU A 43 21.16 -1.19 0.71
N LYS A 44 21.16 -1.01 -0.60
CA LYS A 44 20.83 0.28 -1.24
C LYS A 44 19.36 0.65 -1.04
N ARG A 45 18.45 -0.33 -1.03
CA ARG A 45 17.03 -0.10 -0.73
C ARG A 45 16.85 0.36 0.72
N LYS A 46 17.57 -0.26 1.65
CA LYS A 46 17.61 0.12 3.06
C LYS A 46 18.17 1.54 3.25
N GLU A 47 19.25 1.88 2.57
CA GLU A 47 19.83 3.24 2.57
C GLU A 47 18.81 4.27 2.06
N MET A 48 18.13 4.00 0.94
CA MET A 48 17.09 4.86 0.41
C MET A 48 15.94 5.09 1.43
N PHE A 49 15.41 4.03 2.03
CA PHE A 49 14.34 4.14 2.99
C PHE A 49 14.78 4.85 4.27
N LYS A 50 16.01 4.62 4.74
CA LYS A 50 16.59 5.37 5.84
C LYS A 50 16.68 6.87 5.53
N SER A 51 17.16 7.23 4.34
CA SER A 51 17.21 8.63 3.88
C SER A 51 15.81 9.25 3.82
N MET A 52 14.80 8.52 3.36
CA MET A 52 13.41 8.95 3.37
C MET A 52 12.92 9.21 4.82
N LYS A 53 13.16 8.27 5.74
CA LYS A 53 12.79 8.43 7.15
C LYS A 53 13.43 9.67 7.77
N GLU A 54 14.73 9.86 7.56
CA GLU A 54 15.48 11.02 8.07
C GLU A 54 14.99 12.35 7.50
N ALA A 55 14.45 12.33 6.27
CA ALA A 55 13.90 13.51 5.60
C ALA A 55 12.44 13.82 5.96
N GLY A 56 11.77 12.93 6.75
CA GLY A 56 10.45 13.18 7.30
C GLY A 56 9.31 12.33 6.73
N TRP A 57 9.62 11.22 6.02
CA TRP A 57 8.59 10.22 5.72
C TRP A 57 8.28 9.36 6.93
N ASP A 58 7.00 9.15 7.22
CA ASP A 58 6.55 8.19 8.23
C ASP A 58 6.07 6.89 7.60
N GLN A 59 5.62 6.94 6.36
CA GLN A 59 4.98 5.82 5.67
C GLN A 59 5.35 5.81 4.19
N ILE A 60 5.45 4.60 3.63
CA ILE A 60 5.46 4.36 2.18
C ILE A 60 4.21 3.60 1.75
N GLY A 61 3.77 3.82 0.50
CA GLY A 61 2.73 3.04 -0.15
C GLY A 61 3.34 2.06 -1.16
N LEU A 62 2.88 0.81 -1.20
CA LEU A 62 3.27 -0.19 -2.19
C LEU A 62 2.06 -0.64 -3.00
N GLY A 63 2.13 -0.50 -4.32
CA GLY A 63 1.13 -1.04 -5.24
C GLY A 63 1.41 -2.51 -5.53
N VAL A 64 0.66 -3.42 -4.91
CA VAL A 64 0.79 -4.87 -5.09
C VAL A 64 -0.19 -5.38 -6.15
N GLU A 65 -1.40 -4.90 -6.10
CA GLU A 65 -2.59 -5.16 -6.91
C GLU A 65 -3.17 -6.56 -6.72
N CYS A 66 -2.39 -7.63 -6.93
CA CYS A 66 -2.88 -9.01 -6.92
C CYS A 66 -1.88 -9.95 -6.23
N GLY A 67 -2.37 -10.96 -5.55
CA GLY A 67 -1.58 -12.00 -4.89
C GLY A 67 -1.42 -13.30 -5.68
N ASP A 68 -1.95 -13.36 -6.90
CA ASP A 68 -1.72 -14.45 -7.85
C ASP A 68 -0.59 -14.03 -8.81
N PRO A 69 0.62 -14.63 -8.73
CA PRO A 69 1.77 -14.20 -9.52
C PRO A 69 1.57 -14.39 -11.03
N ASP A 70 0.85 -15.41 -11.44
CA ASP A 70 0.57 -15.67 -12.86
C ASP A 70 -0.41 -14.65 -13.42
N PHE A 71 -1.48 -14.37 -12.69
CA PHE A 71 -2.47 -13.37 -13.07
C PHE A 71 -1.88 -11.96 -13.06
N LEU A 72 -1.11 -11.63 -12.01
CA LEU A 72 -0.42 -10.35 -11.86
C LEU A 72 0.50 -10.04 -13.05
N ASN A 73 1.24 -11.04 -13.53
CA ASN A 73 2.25 -10.84 -14.56
C ASN A 73 1.72 -11.02 -15.97
N ASN A 74 0.81 -11.97 -16.20
CA ASN A 74 0.32 -12.30 -17.54
C ASN A 74 -0.94 -11.53 -17.94
N VAL A 75 -1.85 -11.25 -17.00
CA VAL A 75 -3.11 -10.53 -17.26
C VAL A 75 -2.98 -9.04 -16.93
N ILE A 76 -2.62 -8.71 -15.69
CA ILE A 76 -2.44 -7.30 -15.28
C ILE A 76 -1.19 -6.71 -15.94
N GLY A 77 -0.16 -7.51 -16.15
CA GLY A 77 1.09 -7.09 -16.82
C GLY A 77 1.99 -6.25 -15.91
N LYS A 78 1.85 -6.36 -14.59
CA LYS A 78 2.62 -5.56 -13.63
C LYS A 78 4.09 -5.96 -13.55
N ARG A 79 4.43 -7.21 -13.90
CA ARG A 79 5.81 -7.75 -13.83
C ARG A 79 6.43 -7.55 -12.46
N LEU A 80 5.72 -7.94 -11.42
CA LEU A 80 6.13 -7.79 -10.02
C LEU A 80 6.36 -9.18 -9.39
N ASN A 81 7.50 -9.35 -8.71
CA ASN A 81 7.75 -10.52 -7.89
C ASN A 81 7.17 -10.30 -6.48
N LEU A 82 6.29 -11.18 -6.03
CA LEU A 82 5.66 -11.08 -4.70
C LEU A 82 6.65 -11.27 -3.54
N ASP A 83 7.73 -12.02 -3.73
CA ASP A 83 8.79 -12.14 -2.71
C ASP A 83 9.53 -10.79 -2.50
N GLU A 84 9.67 -10.01 -3.57
CA GLU A 84 10.22 -8.65 -3.46
C GLU A 84 9.30 -7.71 -2.69
N VAL A 85 7.96 -7.92 -2.76
CA VAL A 85 7.01 -7.16 -1.94
C VAL A 85 7.25 -7.43 -0.46
N VAL A 86 7.38 -8.71 -0.09
CA VAL A 86 7.66 -9.11 1.31
C VAL A 86 8.99 -8.51 1.77
N ALA A 87 10.06 -8.70 0.99
CA ALA A 87 11.38 -8.16 1.32
C ALA A 87 11.36 -6.63 1.46
N THR A 88 10.57 -5.94 0.64
CA THR A 88 10.45 -4.47 0.71
C THR A 88 9.71 -4.00 1.96
N CYS A 89 8.67 -4.71 2.39
CA CYS A 89 8.02 -4.44 3.68
C CYS A 89 9.01 -4.57 4.84
N ASP A 90 9.78 -5.66 4.88
CA ASP A 90 10.78 -5.90 5.94
C ASP A 90 11.84 -4.79 5.98
N ILE A 91 12.39 -4.42 4.81
CA ILE A 91 13.40 -3.36 4.71
C ILE A 91 12.83 -1.99 5.12
N ALA A 92 11.58 -1.69 4.78
CA ALA A 92 10.92 -0.46 5.20
C ALA A 92 10.75 -0.40 6.72
N HIS A 93 10.31 -1.50 7.34
CA HIS A 93 10.20 -1.61 8.79
C HIS A 93 11.57 -1.50 9.49
N GLU A 94 12.62 -2.12 8.96
CA GLU A 94 13.99 -1.96 9.46
C GLU A 94 14.48 -0.50 9.41
N ALA A 95 14.00 0.27 8.42
CA ALA A 95 14.29 1.70 8.30
C ALA A 95 13.39 2.59 9.17
N GLY A 96 12.42 2.03 9.89
CA GLY A 96 11.48 2.75 10.75
C GLY A 96 10.32 3.39 10.00
N LEU A 97 10.02 2.96 8.77
CA LEU A 97 8.88 3.40 7.98
C LEU A 97 7.68 2.46 8.19
N LEU A 98 6.48 3.01 8.24
CA LEU A 98 5.25 2.25 8.12
C LEU A 98 5.01 1.88 6.66
N VAL A 99 4.29 0.80 6.43
CA VAL A 99 3.95 0.32 5.08
C VAL A 99 2.44 0.32 4.89
N HIS A 100 1.99 0.93 3.81
CA HIS A 100 0.64 0.81 3.28
C HIS A 100 0.66 -0.01 2.00
N THR A 101 -0.24 -0.99 1.85
CA THR A 101 -0.30 -1.81 0.64
C THR A 101 -1.64 -1.70 -0.05
N ASN A 102 -1.58 -1.51 -1.37
CA ASN A 102 -2.75 -1.42 -2.23
C ASN A 102 -2.94 -2.73 -2.98
N PHE A 103 -4.16 -3.23 -2.95
CA PHE A 103 -4.64 -4.38 -3.70
C PHE A 103 -5.86 -4.00 -4.52
N MET A 104 -6.17 -4.78 -5.53
CA MET A 104 -7.35 -4.60 -6.37
C MET A 104 -8.02 -5.94 -6.67
N MET A 105 -9.33 -5.92 -6.92
CA MET A 105 -10.16 -7.03 -7.38
C MET A 105 -11.12 -6.58 -8.47
N GLY A 106 -11.76 -7.51 -9.14
CA GLY A 106 -12.69 -7.21 -10.23
C GLY A 106 -11.98 -6.95 -11.55
N PHE A 107 -10.81 -7.53 -11.77
CA PHE A 107 -10.11 -7.49 -13.05
C PHE A 107 -10.83 -8.34 -14.12
N PRO A 108 -10.62 -8.03 -15.43
CA PRO A 108 -11.07 -8.91 -16.49
C PRO A 108 -10.58 -10.35 -16.27
N PHE A 109 -11.47 -11.33 -16.41
CA PHE A 109 -11.18 -12.78 -16.27
C PHE A 109 -10.67 -13.22 -14.88
N GLU A 110 -10.79 -12.38 -13.87
CA GLU A 110 -10.46 -12.76 -12.51
C GLU A 110 -11.38 -13.88 -12.02
N THR A 111 -10.79 -14.90 -11.42
CA THR A 111 -11.52 -16.06 -10.89
C THR A 111 -11.55 -16.07 -9.37
N LYS A 112 -12.42 -16.91 -8.78
CA LYS A 112 -12.41 -17.14 -7.33
C LYS A 112 -11.02 -17.54 -6.83
N LYS A 113 -10.29 -18.38 -7.57
CA LYS A 113 -8.91 -18.80 -7.20
C LYS A 113 -7.98 -17.59 -7.10
N THR A 114 -8.01 -16.68 -8.07
CA THR A 114 -7.17 -15.47 -8.10
C THR A 114 -7.51 -14.55 -6.93
N ARG A 115 -8.81 -14.35 -6.62
CA ARG A 115 -9.26 -13.56 -5.45
C ARG A 115 -8.80 -14.18 -4.14
N ASP A 116 -8.95 -15.50 -3.99
CA ASP A 116 -8.50 -16.22 -2.78
C ASP A 116 -6.98 -16.09 -2.58
N LEU A 117 -6.19 -16.21 -3.65
CA LEU A 117 -4.74 -16.00 -3.59
C LEU A 117 -4.38 -14.58 -3.17
N THR A 118 -5.09 -13.58 -3.69
CA THR A 118 -4.90 -12.16 -3.33
C THR A 118 -5.21 -11.92 -1.85
N ILE A 119 -6.35 -12.43 -1.35
CA ILE A 119 -6.72 -12.32 0.05
C ILE A 119 -5.68 -13.02 0.94
N ASN A 120 -5.29 -14.24 0.58
CA ASN A 120 -4.32 -15.01 1.36
C ASN A 120 -2.95 -14.34 1.41
N PHE A 121 -2.49 -13.78 0.29
CA PHE A 121 -1.24 -13.04 0.25
C PHE A 121 -1.31 -11.78 1.12
N ALA A 122 -2.36 -10.95 0.98
CA ALA A 122 -2.57 -9.77 1.81
C ALA A 122 -2.66 -10.09 3.29
N MET A 123 -3.34 -11.20 3.67
CA MET A 123 -3.43 -11.65 5.06
C MET A 123 -2.08 -12.11 5.64
N LYS A 124 -1.14 -12.61 4.82
CA LYS A 124 0.19 -13.01 5.26
C LYS A 124 1.18 -11.84 5.28
N LEU A 125 1.01 -10.88 4.39
CA LEU A 125 1.92 -9.74 4.26
C LEU A 125 1.95 -8.91 5.54
N ASP A 126 3.15 -8.51 5.97
CA ASP A 126 3.33 -7.62 7.11
C ASP A 126 3.24 -6.16 6.66
N SER A 127 2.02 -5.62 6.64
CA SER A 127 1.73 -4.23 6.34
C SER A 127 1.01 -3.55 7.51
N ASP A 128 1.18 -2.24 7.65
CA ASP A 128 0.59 -1.45 8.74
C ASP A 128 -0.79 -0.92 8.41
N SER A 129 -1.13 -0.85 7.13
CA SER A 129 -2.47 -0.55 6.62
C SER A 129 -2.65 -1.10 5.21
N TYR A 130 -3.92 -1.29 4.83
CA TYR A 130 -4.28 -1.91 3.56
C TYR A 130 -5.39 -1.12 2.89
N SER A 131 -5.34 -1.07 1.55
CA SER A 131 -6.48 -0.72 0.71
C SER A 131 -6.73 -1.83 -0.30
N LEU A 132 -7.98 -2.23 -0.43
CA LEU A 132 -8.44 -3.12 -1.49
C LEU A 132 -9.54 -2.38 -2.26
N SER A 133 -9.30 -2.14 -3.54
CA SER A 133 -10.19 -1.39 -4.43
C SER A 133 -10.75 -2.27 -5.54
N LEU A 134 -11.80 -1.81 -6.21
CA LEU A 134 -12.28 -2.40 -7.44
C LEU A 134 -11.46 -1.87 -8.63
N ALA A 135 -11.12 -2.75 -9.57
CA ALA A 135 -10.39 -2.39 -10.78
C ALA A 135 -11.29 -1.51 -11.68
N THR A 136 -10.73 -0.37 -12.10
CA THR A 136 -11.42 0.56 -13.00
C THR A 136 -10.58 0.70 -14.27
N PRO A 137 -11.13 0.36 -15.46
CA PRO A 137 -10.41 0.52 -16.72
C PRO A 137 -10.32 2.01 -17.06
N LEU A 138 -9.10 2.48 -17.33
CA LEU A 138 -8.85 3.85 -17.74
C LEU A 138 -8.47 3.89 -19.23
N PRO A 139 -8.97 4.85 -20.02
CA PRO A 139 -8.60 5.00 -21.41
C PRO A 139 -7.10 5.04 -21.64
N GLY A 140 -6.63 4.37 -22.67
CA GLY A 140 -5.20 4.27 -23.00
C GLY A 140 -4.41 3.24 -22.19
N THR A 141 -5.06 2.49 -21.30
CA THR A 141 -4.42 1.39 -20.58
C THR A 141 -4.68 0.04 -21.26
N LYS A 142 -3.76 -0.91 -21.11
CA LYS A 142 -3.96 -2.28 -21.58
C LYS A 142 -5.23 -2.93 -21.01
N MET A 143 -5.60 -2.59 -19.79
CA MET A 143 -6.85 -3.08 -19.18
C MET A 143 -8.07 -2.54 -19.92
N TRP A 144 -8.07 -1.27 -20.31
CA TRP A 144 -9.11 -0.70 -21.16
C TRP A 144 -9.28 -1.48 -22.45
N ASP A 145 -8.19 -1.71 -23.19
CA ASP A 145 -8.22 -2.44 -24.47
C ASP A 145 -8.76 -3.86 -24.30
N ILE A 146 -8.42 -4.53 -23.20
CA ILE A 146 -8.94 -5.87 -22.88
C ILE A 146 -10.45 -5.82 -22.63
N VAL A 147 -10.91 -4.88 -21.82
CA VAL A 147 -12.32 -4.72 -21.45
C VAL A 147 -13.16 -4.37 -22.67
N GLU A 148 -12.72 -3.43 -23.49
CA GLU A 148 -13.38 -3.01 -24.72
C GLU A 148 -13.47 -4.13 -25.74
N LYS A 149 -12.33 -4.78 -26.05
CA LYS A 149 -12.27 -5.88 -27.03
C LYS A 149 -13.17 -7.07 -26.67
N ASN A 150 -13.36 -7.35 -25.37
CA ASN A 150 -14.15 -8.48 -24.89
C ASN A 150 -15.55 -8.09 -24.43
N ASN A 151 -15.98 -6.84 -24.65
CA ASN A 151 -17.29 -6.32 -24.24
C ASN A 151 -17.58 -6.53 -22.73
N LEU A 152 -16.58 -6.25 -21.89
CA LEU A 152 -16.62 -6.46 -20.45
C LEU A 152 -16.92 -5.21 -19.64
N PHE A 153 -17.21 -4.06 -20.27
CA PHE A 153 -17.68 -2.90 -19.51
C PHE A 153 -18.99 -3.23 -18.80
N HIS A 154 -19.04 -2.91 -17.53
CA HIS A 154 -20.28 -3.00 -16.77
C HIS A 154 -21.29 -1.98 -17.29
N GLU A 155 -22.59 -2.28 -17.25
CA GLU A 155 -23.65 -1.41 -17.80
C GLU A 155 -23.71 -0.05 -17.10
N SER A 156 -23.34 0.01 -15.81
CA SER A 156 -23.26 1.25 -15.03
C SER A 156 -21.93 2.00 -15.20
N TYR A 157 -20.99 1.50 -16.02
CA TYR A 157 -19.72 2.17 -16.22
C TYR A 157 -19.89 3.51 -16.89
N ASN A 158 -19.39 4.55 -16.25
CA ASN A 158 -19.27 5.89 -16.81
C ASN A 158 -17.89 6.45 -16.47
N PHE A 159 -17.12 6.81 -17.49
CA PHE A 159 -15.76 7.34 -17.31
C PHE A 159 -15.73 8.59 -16.43
N ASP A 160 -16.70 9.50 -16.62
CA ASP A 160 -16.75 10.77 -15.89
C ASP A 160 -17.10 10.62 -14.40
N THR A 161 -17.71 9.49 -14.03
CA THR A 161 -18.11 9.17 -12.65
C THR A 161 -17.41 7.94 -12.09
N GLY A 162 -16.48 7.37 -12.85
CA GLY A 162 -15.74 6.15 -12.49
C GLY A 162 -15.04 6.29 -11.14
N LEU A 163 -15.57 5.64 -10.11
CA LEU A 163 -15.00 5.59 -8.79
C LEU A 163 -14.46 4.18 -8.53
N PRO A 164 -13.33 4.03 -7.84
CA PRO A 164 -12.75 2.73 -7.48
C PRO A 164 -13.62 1.90 -6.52
N THR A 165 -14.77 2.42 -6.14
CA THR A 165 -15.80 1.75 -5.33
C THR A 165 -16.94 1.17 -6.17
N LEU A 166 -16.97 1.43 -7.48
CA LEU A 166 -17.98 0.92 -8.39
C LEU A 166 -17.45 -0.27 -9.20
N VAL A 167 -18.31 -1.26 -9.45
CA VAL A 167 -18.01 -2.34 -10.38
C VAL A 167 -18.03 -1.77 -11.79
N SER A 168 -16.86 -1.64 -12.39
CA SER A 168 -16.66 -1.06 -13.72
C SER A 168 -16.51 -2.12 -14.83
N ILE A 169 -16.20 -3.34 -14.43
CA ILE A 169 -15.93 -4.48 -15.29
C ILE A 169 -16.91 -5.59 -14.92
N LYS A 170 -17.54 -6.24 -15.90
CA LYS A 170 -18.41 -7.40 -15.66
C LYS A 170 -17.64 -8.51 -14.97
N PRO A 171 -18.01 -8.91 -13.74
CA PRO A 171 -17.32 -9.98 -13.05
C PRO A 171 -17.50 -11.32 -13.77
N HIS A 172 -16.52 -12.22 -13.65
CA HIS A 172 -16.55 -13.49 -14.37
C HIS A 172 -17.39 -14.57 -13.67
N ASP A 173 -17.16 -14.81 -12.38
CA ASP A 173 -17.73 -15.91 -11.63
C ASP A 173 -18.31 -15.51 -10.26
N ILE A 174 -18.71 -14.27 -10.14
CA ILE A 174 -19.25 -13.66 -8.92
C ILE A 174 -20.22 -12.55 -9.33
N SER A 175 -21.25 -12.32 -8.57
CA SER A 175 -22.13 -11.16 -8.81
C SER A 175 -21.52 -9.86 -8.30
N ASP A 176 -22.01 -8.71 -8.81
CA ASP A 176 -21.54 -7.38 -8.40
C ASP A 176 -21.70 -7.14 -6.90
N VAL A 177 -22.82 -7.58 -6.34
CA VAL A 177 -23.13 -7.43 -4.91
C VAL A 177 -22.17 -8.25 -4.07
N GLU A 178 -21.92 -9.50 -4.47
CA GLU A 178 -20.98 -10.38 -3.79
C GLU A 178 -19.54 -9.86 -3.89
N LEU A 179 -19.13 -9.36 -5.07
CA LEU A 179 -17.79 -8.78 -5.25
C LEU A 179 -17.58 -7.53 -4.37
N LYS A 180 -18.54 -6.60 -4.34
CA LYS A 180 -18.50 -5.44 -3.44
C LYS A 180 -18.41 -5.85 -1.99
N THR A 181 -19.28 -6.76 -1.57
CA THR A 181 -19.31 -7.29 -0.20
C THR A 181 -17.98 -7.97 0.17
N LEU A 182 -17.39 -8.73 -0.76
CA LEU A 182 -16.09 -9.37 -0.57
C LEU A 182 -14.99 -8.34 -0.37
N VAL A 183 -14.92 -7.30 -1.20
CA VAL A 183 -13.95 -6.21 -1.10
C VAL A 183 -14.09 -5.47 0.24
N GLU A 184 -15.30 -5.08 0.62
CA GLU A 184 -15.57 -4.39 1.89
C GLU A 184 -15.17 -5.23 3.11
N ASN A 185 -15.60 -6.50 3.13
CA ASN A 185 -15.30 -7.41 4.23
C ASN A 185 -13.81 -7.72 4.32
N THR A 186 -13.13 -7.85 3.18
CA THR A 186 -11.69 -8.06 3.14
C THR A 186 -10.94 -6.84 3.65
N ASN A 187 -11.32 -5.62 3.25
CA ASN A 187 -10.77 -4.38 3.78
C ASN A 187 -10.91 -4.30 5.31
N LYS A 188 -12.10 -4.61 5.84
CA LYS A 188 -12.33 -4.63 7.29
C LYS A 188 -11.42 -5.62 8.00
N LYS A 189 -11.29 -6.85 7.47
CA LYS A 189 -10.42 -7.89 8.06
C LYS A 189 -8.94 -7.51 8.04
N LEU A 190 -8.44 -6.99 6.92
CA LEU A 190 -7.05 -6.58 6.77
C LEU A 190 -6.69 -5.43 7.72
N ASN A 191 -7.53 -4.39 7.77
CA ASN A 191 -7.28 -3.25 8.64
C ASN A 191 -7.52 -3.57 10.13
N TYR A 192 -8.40 -4.52 10.45
CA TYR A 192 -8.49 -5.06 11.81
C TYR A 192 -7.18 -5.76 12.21
N LYS A 193 -6.64 -6.65 11.37
CA LYS A 193 -5.32 -7.28 11.58
C LYS A 193 -4.23 -6.22 11.82
N ALA A 194 -4.16 -5.20 10.98
CA ALA A 194 -3.19 -4.12 11.13
C ALA A 194 -3.37 -3.32 12.44
N SER A 195 -4.62 -3.09 12.85
CA SER A 195 -4.91 -2.42 14.12
C SER A 195 -4.45 -3.23 15.34
N GLN A 196 -4.62 -4.55 15.32
CA GLN A 196 -4.14 -5.45 16.36
C GLN A 196 -2.60 -5.42 16.48
N LYS A 197 -1.89 -5.44 15.34
CA LYS A 197 -0.42 -5.28 15.32
C LYS A 197 0.00 -3.97 15.99
N ARG A 198 -0.61 -2.84 15.62
CA ARG A 198 -0.31 -1.54 16.21
C ARG A 198 -0.61 -1.50 17.71
N GLN A 199 -1.71 -2.12 18.15
CA GLN A 199 -2.05 -2.20 19.57
C GLN A 199 -1.01 -3.03 20.36
N ALA A 200 -0.60 -4.19 19.84
CA ALA A 200 0.43 -5.03 20.46
C ALA A 200 1.77 -4.28 20.63
N VAL A 201 2.17 -3.48 19.63
CA VAL A 201 3.35 -2.63 19.71
C VAL A 201 3.19 -1.57 20.82
N ARG A 202 2.04 -0.90 20.89
CA ARG A 202 1.74 0.08 21.95
C ARG A 202 1.80 -0.54 23.35
N ASP A 203 1.20 -1.71 23.52
CA ASP A 203 1.18 -2.41 24.81
C ASP A 203 2.57 -2.86 25.23
N LYS A 204 3.39 -3.35 24.29
CA LYS A 204 4.81 -3.64 24.54
C LYS A 204 5.58 -2.40 25.00
N TYR A 205 5.36 -1.23 24.38
CA TYR A 205 5.98 0.03 24.81
C TYR A 205 5.50 0.47 26.19
N LYS A 206 4.23 0.30 26.53
CA LYS A 206 3.70 0.60 27.87
C LYS A 206 4.34 -0.30 28.92
N LEU A 207 4.47 -1.59 28.67
CA LEU A 207 5.16 -2.54 29.55
C LEU A 207 6.65 -2.19 29.74
N LEU A 208 7.35 -1.82 28.67
CA LEU A 208 8.75 -1.37 28.76
C LEU A 208 8.88 -0.08 29.55
N LYS A 209 7.94 0.88 29.44
CA LYS A 209 7.90 2.10 30.26
C LYS A 209 7.67 1.79 31.73
N SER A 210 6.82 0.82 32.07
CA SER A 210 6.57 0.45 33.46
C SER A 210 7.74 -0.31 34.11
N SER A 211 8.58 -0.96 33.31
CA SER A 211 9.77 -1.72 33.79
C SER A 211 11.03 -0.87 33.90
N VAL A 212 11.10 0.28 33.22
CA VAL A 212 12.24 1.21 33.24
C VAL A 212 11.82 2.48 33.97
N HIS A 213 11.93 2.47 35.29
CA HIS A 213 11.89 3.59 36.24
C HIS A 213 10.84 4.69 36.05
N GLY A 214 10.06 4.92 37.12
CA GLY A 214 9.35 6.18 37.33
C GLY A 214 10.30 7.37 37.18
N ASP A 215 9.78 8.48 36.63
CA ASP A 215 10.32 9.85 36.58
C ASP A 215 11.09 10.34 35.34
N ARG A 216 11.02 9.68 34.20
CA ARG A 216 11.29 10.41 32.96
C ARG A 216 10.04 10.40 32.08
N LYS A 217 9.46 11.59 31.86
CA LYS A 217 8.43 11.82 30.84
C LYS A 217 9.03 11.50 29.47
N TYR A 218 8.87 10.26 29.01
CA TYR A 218 9.05 9.93 27.61
C TYR A 218 7.82 10.40 26.83
N MET A 219 8.01 11.20 25.78
CA MET A 219 6.94 11.53 24.87
C MET A 219 6.40 10.24 24.23
N ASP A 220 5.10 10.02 24.38
CA ASP A 220 4.38 8.96 23.65
C ASP A 220 4.45 9.28 22.16
N PRO A 221 4.95 8.37 21.29
CA PRO A 221 4.95 8.62 19.85
C PRO A 221 3.56 8.91 19.25
N SER A 222 2.47 8.54 19.97
CA SER A 222 1.10 8.91 19.59
C SER A 222 0.70 10.31 20.02
N SER A 223 1.40 10.93 20.98
CA SER A 223 1.15 12.30 21.42
C SER A 223 1.93 13.35 20.61
N ALA A 224 3.02 12.93 19.96
CA ALA A 224 3.78 13.81 19.07
C ALA A 224 2.99 14.28 17.84
N SER A 225 1.96 13.51 17.42
CA SER A 225 1.05 13.89 16.33
C SER A 225 -0.08 14.84 16.78
N ILE A 226 -0.31 15.00 18.10
CA ILE A 226 -1.40 15.82 18.63
C ILE A 226 -0.91 17.22 19.05
N GLU A 227 0.37 17.36 19.43
CA GLU A 227 0.92 18.66 19.82
C GLU A 227 1.31 19.56 18.63
N ILE A 228 1.51 18.98 17.43
CA ILE A 228 1.83 19.79 16.23
C ILE A 228 0.59 20.52 15.69
N ASP A 229 -0.64 20.00 15.94
CA ASP A 229 -1.89 20.65 15.51
C ASP A 229 -2.35 21.80 16.42
N LYS A 230 -1.59 22.15 17.47
CA LYS A 230 -1.95 23.24 18.40
C LYS A 230 -1.10 24.51 18.28
N GLU A 231 -0.10 24.52 17.39
CA GLU A 231 0.79 25.68 17.20
C GLU A 231 0.86 26.18 15.73
N ILE A 232 -0.20 25.94 14.91
CA ILE A 232 -0.35 26.62 13.61
C ILE A 232 -1.67 27.40 13.61
#